data_33ab67a31de6a92b3afcc1e02e548953
#
_entry.id   33ab67a31de6a92b3afcc1e02e548953
#
_cell.length_a   1.000
_cell.length_b   1.000
_cell.length_c   1.000
_cell.angle_alpha   90.00
_cell.angle_beta   90.00
_cell.angle_gamma   90.00
#
_symmetry.space_group_name_H-M   'P 1'
#
loop_
_entity.id
_entity.type
_entity.pdbx_description
1 polymer ?
#
loop_
_entity_poly.entity_id
_entity_poly.type
_entity_poly.pdbx_seq_one_letter_code
_entity_poly.pdbx_strand_id
1 'polypeptide(L)'
;MSLLSSILLGLIQGLAEFLPISSSGHLAIAEHFLGQAGVPATPDFFDVLLHLGTLVAVFAAYWQDIRDMIVELIDGVRDLVRGTTPNPIPPARRMILLIIVGTLPLFVVLPVKDLVEGLSGNIYFVAGALIVTGFLLFASDQVKKGRKTERSAKLLDVLLVGIAQAIATCPGISRSGTTITAGCFVGFDRKFAVRFSFLLSIPAVLGANILTLKDAIQENSIIVSDIPVYLVGVAVAAVVGYICIRLLKMIADKGKFGWFAYYCWAVGLIVLALTLVLK
;
A
#
# COMPACT_ATOMS: atom_id res chain seq x y z
N MET A 1 7.90 -21.98 10.26
CA MET A 1 7.88 -21.61 8.84
C MET A 1 9.19 -21.96 8.14
N SER A 2 9.19 -22.34 6.84
CA SER A 2 10.44 -22.59 6.11
C SER A 2 11.14 -21.29 5.67
N LEU A 3 12.49 -21.33 5.56
CA LEU A 3 13.26 -20.19 5.06
C LEU A 3 12.86 -19.83 3.62
N LEU A 4 12.58 -20.84 2.78
CA LEU A 4 12.16 -20.63 1.40
C LEU A 4 10.80 -19.91 1.33
N SER A 5 9.83 -20.31 2.16
CA SER A 5 8.53 -19.63 2.24
C SER A 5 8.68 -18.18 2.68
N SER A 6 9.54 -17.91 3.68
CA SER A 6 9.81 -16.55 4.14
C SER A 6 10.39 -15.66 3.04
N ILE A 7 11.38 -16.17 2.30
CA ILE A 7 11.97 -15.44 1.17
C ILE A 7 10.95 -15.20 0.07
N LEU A 8 10.14 -16.22 -0.29
CA LEU A 8 9.13 -16.11 -1.33
C LEU A 8 8.06 -15.08 -0.98
N LEU A 9 7.51 -15.14 0.23
CA LEU A 9 6.50 -14.20 0.70
C LEU A 9 7.09 -12.78 0.84
N GLY A 10 8.33 -12.65 1.31
CA GLY A 10 9.05 -11.38 1.34
C GLY A 10 9.26 -10.79 -0.05
N LEU A 11 9.55 -11.63 -1.06
CA LEU A 11 9.68 -11.21 -2.45
C LEU A 11 8.33 -10.73 -3.01
N ILE A 12 7.26 -11.52 -2.81
CA ILE A 12 5.89 -11.18 -3.23
C ILE A 12 5.47 -9.85 -2.60
N GLN A 13 5.64 -9.72 -1.29
CA GLN A 13 5.28 -8.49 -0.57
C GLN A 13 6.07 -7.28 -1.10
N GLY A 14 7.39 -7.38 -1.20
CA GLY A 14 8.24 -6.29 -1.68
C GLY A 14 7.92 -5.84 -3.10
N LEU A 15 7.59 -6.79 -3.99
CA LEU A 15 7.17 -6.48 -5.36
C LEU A 15 5.78 -5.84 -5.39
N ALA A 16 4.80 -6.50 -4.78
CA ALA A 16 3.40 -6.19 -4.98
C ALA A 16 2.88 -5.03 -4.10
N GLU A 17 3.60 -4.65 -3.04
CA GLU A 17 3.21 -3.53 -2.18
C GLU A 17 3.34 -2.19 -2.90
N PHE A 18 4.39 -2.02 -3.70
CA PHE A 18 4.70 -0.76 -4.39
C PHE A 18 4.29 -0.75 -5.83
N LEU A 19 4.50 -1.84 -6.56
CA LEU A 19 3.92 -1.97 -7.88
C LEU A 19 2.38 -2.01 -7.73
N PRO A 20 1.66 -1.36 -8.63
CA PRO A 20 0.21 -1.20 -8.47
C PRO A 20 -0.56 -2.50 -8.83
N ILE A 21 -0.20 -3.63 -8.20
CA ILE A 21 -0.70 -4.97 -8.53
C ILE A 21 -1.38 -5.71 -7.36
N SER A 22 -1.47 -5.09 -6.19
CA SER A 22 -2.07 -5.64 -4.95
C SER A 22 -1.24 -6.71 -4.22
N SER A 23 -0.55 -6.31 -3.15
CA SER A 23 0.20 -7.23 -2.27
C SER A 23 -0.73 -8.22 -1.56
N SER A 24 -1.82 -7.74 -0.95
CA SER A 24 -2.81 -8.59 -0.28
C SER A 24 -3.43 -9.63 -1.21
N GLY A 25 -3.69 -9.26 -2.47
CA GLY A 25 -4.19 -10.21 -3.47
C GLY A 25 -3.17 -11.29 -3.81
N HIS A 26 -1.90 -10.92 -3.98
CA HIS A 26 -0.85 -11.89 -4.32
C HIS A 26 -0.48 -12.78 -3.14
N LEU A 27 -0.46 -12.26 -1.91
CA LEU A 27 -0.26 -13.06 -0.71
C LEU A 27 -1.41 -14.07 -0.54
N ALA A 28 -2.68 -13.64 -0.65
CA ALA A 28 -3.83 -14.53 -0.57
C ALA A 28 -3.81 -15.63 -1.65
N ILE A 29 -3.40 -15.30 -2.88
CA ILE A 29 -3.22 -16.30 -3.95
C ILE A 29 -2.10 -17.28 -3.59
N ALA A 30 -0.95 -16.77 -3.13
CA ALA A 30 0.18 -17.62 -2.74
C ALA A 30 -0.21 -18.57 -1.59
N GLU A 31 -0.88 -18.07 -0.57
CA GLU A 31 -1.35 -18.87 0.57
C GLU A 31 -2.39 -19.92 0.17
N HIS A 32 -3.33 -19.55 -0.71
CA HIS A 32 -4.33 -20.49 -1.22
C HIS A 32 -3.69 -21.70 -1.91
N PHE A 33 -2.75 -21.47 -2.84
CA PHE A 33 -2.09 -22.55 -3.57
C PHE A 33 -1.04 -23.29 -2.75
N LEU A 34 -0.30 -22.59 -1.86
CA LEU A 34 0.63 -23.22 -0.93
C LEU A 34 -0.11 -24.10 0.07
N GLY A 35 -1.28 -23.65 0.57
CA GLY A 35 -2.15 -24.44 1.45
C GLY A 35 -2.63 -25.72 0.80
N GLN A 36 -3.03 -25.69 -0.48
CA GLN A 36 -3.36 -26.87 -1.26
C GLN A 36 -2.17 -27.82 -1.43
N ALA A 37 -0.94 -27.30 -1.46
CA ALA A 37 0.29 -28.10 -1.49
C ALA A 37 0.73 -28.60 -0.08
N GLY A 38 -0.08 -28.40 0.96
CA GLY A 38 0.21 -28.84 2.33
C GLY A 38 1.18 -27.93 3.11
N VAL A 39 1.43 -26.71 2.65
CA VAL A 39 2.22 -25.74 3.40
C VAL A 39 1.32 -25.10 4.47
N PRO A 40 1.77 -25.04 5.74
CA PRO A 40 1.01 -24.40 6.81
C PRO A 40 0.71 -22.93 6.51
N ALA A 41 -0.43 -22.43 6.98
CA ALA A 41 -0.83 -21.04 6.87
C ALA A 41 0.24 -20.10 7.44
N THR A 42 0.36 -18.94 6.83
CA THR A 42 1.27 -17.88 7.28
C THR A 42 0.72 -17.27 8.57
N PRO A 43 1.53 -17.12 9.63
CA PRO A 43 1.08 -16.41 10.82
C PRO A 43 0.83 -14.93 10.54
N ASP A 44 -0.26 -14.38 11.07
CA ASP A 44 -0.60 -12.93 10.92
C ASP A 44 0.53 -12.02 11.41
N PHE A 45 1.25 -12.44 12.44
CA PHE A 45 2.43 -11.72 12.92
C PHE A 45 3.52 -11.57 11.85
N PHE A 46 3.71 -12.57 10.97
CA PHE A 46 4.69 -12.47 9.90
C PHE A 46 4.24 -11.46 8.83
N ASP A 47 2.95 -11.39 8.54
CA ASP A 47 2.41 -10.40 7.60
C ASP A 47 2.63 -8.97 8.11
N VAL A 48 2.42 -8.74 9.43
CA VAL A 48 2.79 -7.46 10.07
C VAL A 48 4.26 -7.12 9.81
N LEU A 49 5.14 -8.09 10.03
CA LEU A 49 6.58 -7.89 9.84
C LEU A 49 6.95 -7.61 8.39
N LEU A 50 6.31 -8.27 7.43
CA LEU A 50 6.51 -8.01 6.00
C LEU A 50 6.12 -6.58 5.63
N HIS A 51 4.99 -6.09 6.15
CA HIS A 51 4.56 -4.70 5.95
C HIS A 51 5.50 -3.69 6.61
N LEU A 52 6.06 -4.01 7.79
CA LEU A 52 7.11 -3.19 8.41
C LEU A 52 8.38 -3.17 7.54
N GLY A 53 8.75 -4.30 6.92
CA GLY A 53 9.86 -4.36 5.96
C GLY A 53 9.64 -3.41 4.78
N THR A 54 8.46 -3.43 4.18
CA THR A 54 8.14 -2.50 3.08
C THR A 54 8.06 -1.05 3.57
N LEU A 55 7.62 -0.81 4.80
CA LEU A 55 7.64 0.53 5.38
C LEU A 55 9.07 1.09 5.51
N VAL A 56 10.06 0.25 5.87
CA VAL A 56 11.49 0.62 5.86
C VAL A 56 11.92 1.07 4.47
N ALA A 57 11.45 0.38 3.42
CA ALA A 57 11.72 0.79 2.04
C ALA A 57 11.16 2.19 1.71
N VAL A 58 9.95 2.53 2.18
CA VAL A 58 9.37 3.86 2.03
C VAL A 58 10.21 4.91 2.75
N PHE A 59 10.61 4.65 4.01
CA PHE A 59 11.46 5.56 4.77
C PHE A 59 12.80 5.80 4.06
N ALA A 60 13.42 4.76 3.53
CA ALA A 60 14.67 4.90 2.78
C ALA A 60 14.50 5.68 1.47
N ALA A 61 13.41 5.42 0.72
CA ALA A 61 13.18 6.02 -0.59
C ALA A 61 12.70 7.48 -0.54
N TYR A 62 12.07 7.88 0.56
CA TYR A 62 11.50 9.21 0.79
C TYR A 62 12.05 9.88 2.04
N TRP A 63 13.28 9.52 2.44
CA TRP A 63 13.91 10.03 3.65
C TRP A 63 13.92 11.54 3.74
N GLN A 64 14.24 12.24 2.65
CA GLN A 64 14.26 13.71 2.61
C GLN A 64 12.85 14.28 2.86
N ASP A 65 11.83 13.75 2.19
CA ASP A 65 10.43 14.18 2.39
C ASP A 65 9.99 13.98 3.84
N ILE A 66 10.31 12.82 4.42
CA ILE A 66 9.94 12.48 5.80
C ILE A 66 10.67 13.37 6.79
N ARG A 67 11.97 13.57 6.61
CA ARG A 67 12.77 14.48 7.43
C ARG A 67 12.21 15.90 7.40
N ASP A 68 11.92 16.43 6.21
CA ASP A 68 11.38 17.78 6.04
C ASP A 68 10.00 17.90 6.70
N MET A 69 9.16 16.87 6.60
CA MET A 69 7.87 16.82 7.31
C MET A 69 8.07 16.80 8.84
N ILE A 70 9.05 16.05 9.37
CA ILE A 70 9.32 16.02 10.81
C ILE A 70 9.77 17.40 11.30
N VAL A 71 10.69 18.06 10.59
CA VAL A 71 11.15 19.42 10.91
C VAL A 71 9.97 20.39 10.89
N GLU A 72 9.17 20.36 9.83
CA GLU A 72 8.01 21.24 9.68
C GLU A 72 6.89 20.96 10.69
N LEU A 73 6.77 19.72 11.17
CA LEU A 73 5.85 19.40 12.27
C LEU A 73 6.28 20.10 13.56
N ILE A 74 7.58 20.03 13.88
CA ILE A 74 8.15 20.71 15.08
C ILE A 74 8.00 22.22 14.95
N ASP A 75 8.37 22.79 13.82
CA ASP A 75 8.26 24.24 13.59
C ASP A 75 6.80 24.68 13.53
N GLY A 76 5.90 23.86 13.01
CA GLY A 76 4.45 24.12 13.02
C GLY A 76 3.86 24.21 14.43
N VAL A 77 4.31 23.31 15.34
CA VAL A 77 3.92 23.38 16.76
C VAL A 77 4.49 24.65 17.42
N ARG A 78 5.75 24.99 17.14
CA ARG A 78 6.36 26.23 17.66
C ARG A 78 5.62 27.48 17.18
N ASP A 79 5.27 27.52 15.89
CA ASP A 79 4.54 28.63 15.29
C ASP A 79 3.15 28.77 15.91
N LEU A 80 2.45 27.65 16.14
CA LEU A 80 1.15 27.63 16.80
C LEU A 80 1.22 28.21 18.22
N VAL A 81 2.26 27.84 18.99
CA VAL A 81 2.48 28.35 20.35
C VAL A 81 2.83 29.84 20.33
N ARG A 82 3.54 30.31 19.31
CA ARG A 82 3.92 31.72 19.14
C ARG A 82 2.84 32.59 18.50
N GLY A 83 1.74 31.99 18.02
CA GLY A 83 0.69 32.68 17.29
C GLY A 83 1.14 33.21 15.92
N THR A 84 2.17 32.57 15.32
CA THR A 84 2.71 32.94 14.01
C THR A 84 2.29 31.94 12.96
N THR A 85 2.02 32.41 11.75
CA THR A 85 1.72 31.51 10.61
C THR A 85 2.59 31.93 9.42
N PRO A 86 3.41 31.00 8.85
CA PRO A 86 4.20 31.33 7.69
C PRO A 86 3.30 31.54 6.46
N ASN A 87 3.63 32.55 5.70
CA ASN A 87 2.95 32.81 4.42
C ASN A 87 3.99 33.06 3.31
N PRO A 88 4.12 32.19 2.31
CA PRO A 88 3.30 30.99 2.07
C PRO A 88 3.62 29.83 3.02
N ILE A 89 2.64 28.92 3.20
CA ILE A 89 2.81 27.68 4.00
C ILE A 89 3.90 26.80 3.32
N PRO A 90 4.91 26.31 4.10
CA PRO A 90 5.94 25.42 3.56
C PRO A 90 5.35 24.16 2.92
N PRO A 91 5.92 23.68 1.79
CA PRO A 91 5.40 22.51 1.08
C PRO A 91 5.30 21.24 1.95
N ALA A 92 6.30 21.01 2.83
CA ALA A 92 6.30 19.85 3.72
C ALA A 92 5.20 19.93 4.79
N ARG A 93 4.95 21.13 5.35
CA ARG A 93 3.82 21.36 6.28
C ARG A 93 2.48 21.13 5.59
N ARG A 94 2.35 21.59 4.35
CA ARG A 94 1.14 21.33 3.56
C ARG A 94 0.99 19.85 3.25
N MET A 95 2.07 19.13 2.94
CA MET A 95 2.05 17.68 2.73
C MET A 95 1.53 16.94 3.97
N ILE A 96 1.96 17.33 5.19
CA ILE A 96 1.44 16.74 6.44
C ILE A 96 -0.08 16.90 6.52
N LEU A 97 -0.60 18.11 6.27
CA LEU A 97 -2.04 18.36 6.28
C LEU A 97 -2.78 17.49 5.25
N LEU A 98 -2.24 17.37 4.03
CA LEU A 98 -2.82 16.55 2.98
C LEU A 98 -2.84 15.07 3.39
N ILE A 99 -1.75 14.54 4.00
CA ILE A 99 -1.68 13.16 4.49
C ILE A 99 -2.73 12.93 5.60
N ILE A 100 -2.86 13.85 6.55
CA ILE A 100 -3.86 13.73 7.62
C ILE A 100 -5.26 13.64 7.01
N VAL A 101 -5.63 14.57 6.14
CA VAL A 101 -6.96 14.58 5.50
C VAL A 101 -7.20 13.32 4.66
N GLY A 102 -6.18 12.86 3.90
CA GLY A 102 -6.27 11.65 3.09
C GLY A 102 -6.35 10.35 3.92
N THR A 103 -5.94 10.39 5.19
CA THR A 103 -6.02 9.24 6.09
C THR A 103 -7.39 9.13 6.77
N LEU A 104 -8.12 10.24 6.94
CA LEU A 104 -9.40 10.27 7.66
C LEU A 104 -10.42 9.23 7.17
N PRO A 105 -10.62 9.00 5.84
CA PRO A 105 -11.58 8.01 5.38
C PRO A 105 -11.32 6.58 5.84
N LEU A 106 -10.07 6.21 6.20
CA LEU A 106 -9.76 4.88 6.73
C LEU A 106 -10.46 4.57 8.05
N PHE A 107 -10.74 5.59 8.87
CA PHE A 107 -11.45 5.39 10.13
C PHE A 107 -12.87 4.86 9.93
N VAL A 108 -13.48 5.10 8.76
CA VAL A 108 -14.80 4.56 8.41
C VAL A 108 -14.75 3.05 8.16
N VAL A 109 -13.58 2.51 7.82
CA VAL A 109 -13.39 1.07 7.57
C VAL A 109 -13.20 0.29 8.89
N LEU A 110 -12.71 0.93 9.96
CA LEU A 110 -12.41 0.25 11.23
C LEU A 110 -13.56 -0.61 11.77
N PRO A 111 -14.84 -0.15 11.78
CA PRO A 111 -15.95 -0.97 12.29
C PRO A 111 -16.25 -2.22 11.46
N VAL A 112 -15.79 -2.27 10.21
CA VAL A 112 -16.02 -3.39 9.27
C VAL A 112 -14.73 -4.11 8.89
N LYS A 113 -13.63 -3.86 9.64
CA LYS A 113 -12.29 -4.42 9.37
C LYS A 113 -12.36 -5.93 9.18
N ASP A 114 -12.91 -6.66 10.14
CA ASP A 114 -12.94 -8.12 10.15
C ASP A 114 -13.72 -8.69 8.96
N LEU A 115 -14.81 -8.01 8.57
CA LEU A 115 -15.58 -8.38 7.37
C LEU A 115 -14.73 -8.21 6.11
N VAL A 116 -13.98 -7.11 6.01
CA VAL A 116 -13.13 -6.82 4.85
C VAL A 116 -11.95 -7.80 4.77
N GLU A 117 -11.28 -8.06 5.90
CA GLU A 117 -10.17 -9.00 5.97
C GLU A 117 -10.61 -10.44 5.64
N GLY A 118 -11.81 -10.84 6.10
CA GLY A 118 -12.40 -12.13 5.79
C GLY A 118 -12.62 -12.39 4.29
N LEU A 119 -12.68 -11.35 3.46
CA LEU A 119 -12.79 -11.50 2.01
C LEU A 119 -11.52 -12.10 1.37
N SER A 120 -10.37 -12.05 2.04
CA SER A 120 -9.11 -12.66 1.57
C SER A 120 -9.21 -14.18 1.44
N GLY A 121 -10.04 -14.82 2.28
CA GLY A 121 -10.32 -16.25 2.19
C GLY A 121 -11.11 -16.68 0.95
N ASN A 122 -11.74 -15.75 0.23
CA ASN A 122 -12.48 -16.03 -0.99
C ASN A 122 -11.63 -15.71 -2.23
N ILE A 123 -11.00 -16.75 -2.78
CA ILE A 123 -10.10 -16.60 -3.94
C ILE A 123 -10.81 -16.03 -5.19
N TYR A 124 -12.12 -16.28 -5.37
CA TYR A 124 -12.88 -15.69 -6.47
C TYR A 124 -13.05 -14.18 -6.30
N PHE A 125 -13.28 -13.73 -5.06
CA PHE A 125 -13.33 -12.30 -4.73
C PHE A 125 -11.98 -11.64 -5.02
N VAL A 126 -10.89 -12.23 -4.55
CA VAL A 126 -9.52 -11.72 -4.75
C VAL A 126 -9.19 -11.59 -6.23
N ALA A 127 -9.49 -12.63 -7.02
CA ALA A 127 -9.26 -12.62 -8.47
C ALA A 127 -10.10 -11.54 -9.17
N GLY A 128 -11.38 -11.39 -8.81
CA GLY A 128 -12.25 -10.34 -9.33
C GLY A 128 -11.74 -8.93 -8.96
N ALA A 129 -11.25 -8.74 -7.73
CA ALA A 129 -10.67 -7.49 -7.25
C ALA A 129 -9.38 -7.12 -8.00
N LEU A 130 -8.54 -8.12 -8.36
CA LEU A 130 -7.38 -7.91 -9.24
C LEU A 130 -7.80 -7.41 -10.63
N ILE A 131 -8.85 -8.00 -11.20
CA ILE A 131 -9.39 -7.57 -12.51
C ILE A 131 -9.87 -6.11 -12.41
N VAL A 132 -10.57 -5.73 -11.32
CA VAL A 132 -10.99 -4.34 -11.06
C VAL A 132 -9.77 -3.41 -10.95
N THR A 133 -8.72 -3.83 -10.25
CA THR A 133 -7.45 -3.10 -10.17
C THR A 133 -6.88 -2.85 -11.58
N GLY A 134 -6.92 -3.84 -12.46
CA GLY A 134 -6.50 -3.69 -13.84
C GLY A 134 -7.31 -2.59 -14.58
N PHE A 135 -8.63 -2.56 -14.44
CA PHE A 135 -9.46 -1.51 -15.04
C PHE A 135 -9.15 -0.11 -14.50
N LEU A 136 -8.92 0.02 -13.19
CA LEU A 136 -8.52 1.30 -12.59
C LEU A 136 -7.21 1.82 -13.17
N LEU A 137 -6.20 0.95 -13.28
CA LEU A 137 -4.90 1.30 -13.84
C LEU A 137 -4.97 1.65 -15.32
N PHE A 138 -5.73 0.91 -16.10
CA PHE A 138 -5.97 1.21 -17.51
C PHE A 138 -6.64 2.57 -17.68
N ALA A 139 -7.66 2.85 -16.86
CA ALA A 139 -8.36 4.13 -16.87
C ALA A 139 -7.43 5.30 -16.49
N SER A 140 -6.44 5.10 -15.61
CA SER A 140 -5.48 6.14 -15.22
C SER A 140 -4.66 6.67 -16.39
N ASP A 141 -4.38 5.83 -17.38
CA ASP A 141 -3.61 6.25 -18.57
C ASP A 141 -4.45 7.03 -19.59
N GLN A 142 -5.78 6.92 -19.51
CA GLN A 142 -6.69 7.68 -20.37
C GLN A 142 -6.91 9.12 -19.87
N VAL A 143 -6.53 9.40 -18.62
CA VAL A 143 -6.71 10.73 -18.04
C VAL A 143 -5.62 11.67 -18.52
N LYS A 144 -6.02 12.91 -18.86
CA LYS A 144 -5.08 13.98 -19.21
C LYS A 144 -4.06 14.19 -18.09
N LYS A 145 -2.81 14.50 -18.45
CA LYS A 145 -1.76 14.78 -17.48
C LYS A 145 -2.15 15.93 -16.56
N GLY A 146 -2.29 15.66 -15.29
CA GLY A 146 -2.53 16.66 -14.26
C GLY A 146 -1.29 17.52 -13.99
N ARG A 147 -1.50 18.65 -13.29
CA ARG A 147 -0.43 19.60 -12.92
C ARG A 147 -0.44 19.98 -11.44
N LYS A 148 -1.41 19.43 -10.67
CA LYS A 148 -1.49 19.74 -9.24
C LYS A 148 -0.33 19.08 -8.47
N THR A 149 0.25 19.85 -7.59
CA THR A 149 1.29 19.43 -6.64
C THR A 149 0.81 19.68 -5.21
N GLU A 150 1.62 19.40 -4.20
CA GLU A 150 1.31 19.69 -2.80
C GLU A 150 0.90 21.15 -2.56
N ARG A 151 1.41 22.09 -3.40
CA ARG A 151 1.08 23.52 -3.27
C ARG A 151 -0.30 23.88 -3.80
N SER A 152 -0.82 23.13 -4.77
CA SER A 152 -2.07 23.44 -5.49
C SER A 152 -3.19 22.43 -5.30
N ALA A 153 -2.91 21.27 -4.70
CA ALA A 153 -3.92 20.27 -4.34
C ALA A 153 -4.90 20.84 -3.31
N LYS A 154 -6.20 20.64 -3.55
CA LYS A 154 -7.25 21.04 -2.61
C LYS A 154 -7.52 19.90 -1.60
N LEU A 155 -8.05 20.24 -0.42
CA LEU A 155 -8.42 19.23 0.59
C LEU A 155 -9.45 18.23 0.05
N LEU A 156 -10.39 18.70 -0.79
CA LEU A 156 -11.36 17.81 -1.43
C LEU A 156 -10.69 16.80 -2.38
N ASP A 157 -9.67 17.22 -3.14
CA ASP A 157 -8.91 16.31 -4.02
C ASP A 157 -8.33 15.15 -3.20
N VAL A 158 -7.73 15.50 -2.07
CA VAL A 158 -7.08 14.55 -1.17
C VAL A 158 -8.07 13.67 -0.42
N LEU A 159 -9.21 14.22 -0.03
CA LEU A 159 -10.29 13.46 0.58
C LEU A 159 -10.81 12.37 -0.38
N LEU A 160 -10.95 12.70 -1.67
CA LEU A 160 -11.33 11.72 -2.70
C LEU A 160 -10.28 10.62 -2.86
N VAL A 161 -8.98 10.97 -2.82
CA VAL A 161 -7.90 9.96 -2.81
C VAL A 161 -7.96 9.10 -1.54
N GLY A 162 -8.27 9.70 -0.39
CA GLY A 162 -8.46 8.98 0.87
C GLY A 162 -9.66 8.03 0.86
N ILE A 163 -10.78 8.42 0.24
CA ILE A 163 -11.94 7.53 0.02
C ILE A 163 -11.54 6.36 -0.89
N ALA A 164 -10.81 6.62 -1.96
CA ALA A 164 -10.27 5.58 -2.82
C ALA A 164 -9.32 4.63 -2.06
N GLN A 165 -8.49 5.17 -1.13
CA GLN A 165 -7.66 4.36 -0.24
C GLN A 165 -8.50 3.48 0.69
N ALA A 166 -9.60 4.00 1.25
CA ALA A 166 -10.51 3.24 2.10
C ALA A 166 -11.18 2.08 1.33
N ILE A 167 -11.57 2.28 0.08
CA ILE A 167 -12.07 1.21 -0.79
C ILE A 167 -10.98 0.16 -1.07
N ALA A 168 -9.73 0.61 -1.20
CA ALA A 168 -8.60 -0.26 -1.50
C ALA A 168 -8.08 -1.06 -0.28
N THR A 169 -8.75 -1.04 0.86
CA THR A 169 -8.54 -2.00 1.95
C THR A 169 -9.09 -3.38 1.60
N CYS A 170 -9.99 -3.48 0.61
CA CYS A 170 -10.49 -4.76 0.10
C CYS A 170 -9.34 -5.59 -0.51
N PRO A 171 -9.16 -6.87 -0.08
CA PRO A 171 -8.13 -7.75 -0.61
C PRO A 171 -8.22 -7.92 -2.12
N GLY A 172 -7.09 -7.85 -2.83
CA GLY A 172 -7.05 -7.89 -4.29
C GLY A 172 -7.17 -6.52 -4.96
N ILE A 173 -7.71 -5.48 -4.29
CA ILE A 173 -7.63 -4.11 -4.78
C ILE A 173 -6.28 -3.52 -4.39
N SER A 174 -5.50 -3.08 -5.38
CA SER A 174 -4.21 -2.45 -5.13
C SER A 174 -4.38 -1.09 -4.48
N ARG A 175 -3.91 -0.91 -3.24
CA ARG A 175 -3.93 0.38 -2.55
C ARG A 175 -3.10 1.43 -3.33
N SER A 176 -1.86 1.11 -3.69
CA SER A 176 -1.01 2.02 -4.47
C SER A 176 -1.61 2.32 -5.84
N GLY A 177 -2.12 1.30 -6.56
CA GLY A 177 -2.79 1.48 -7.84
C GLY A 177 -4.02 2.40 -7.75
N THR A 178 -4.86 2.19 -6.75
CA THR A 178 -6.10 2.96 -6.57
C THR A 178 -5.83 4.40 -6.16
N THR A 179 -4.92 4.65 -5.22
CA THR A 179 -4.59 6.01 -4.76
C THR A 179 -3.85 6.82 -5.83
N ILE A 180 -2.94 6.18 -6.60
CA ILE A 180 -2.28 6.83 -7.73
C ILE A 180 -3.30 7.17 -8.81
N THR A 181 -4.20 6.24 -9.16
CA THR A 181 -5.26 6.45 -10.14
C THR A 181 -6.19 7.57 -9.70
N ALA A 182 -6.68 7.56 -8.47
CA ALA A 182 -7.52 8.62 -7.92
C ALA A 182 -6.80 9.98 -7.95
N GLY A 183 -5.50 10.01 -7.60
CA GLY A 183 -4.66 11.20 -7.73
C GLY A 183 -4.61 11.73 -9.16
N CYS A 184 -4.47 10.86 -10.16
CA CYS A 184 -4.53 11.25 -11.57
C CYS A 184 -5.90 11.82 -11.95
N PHE A 185 -6.99 11.21 -11.50
CA PHE A 185 -8.36 11.67 -11.78
C PHE A 185 -8.67 13.04 -11.17
N VAL A 186 -8.16 13.35 -9.98
CA VAL A 186 -8.33 14.69 -9.37
C VAL A 186 -7.35 15.73 -9.95
N GLY A 187 -6.50 15.34 -10.90
CA GLY A 187 -5.60 16.22 -11.63
C GLY A 187 -4.23 16.41 -10.98
N PHE A 188 -3.75 15.48 -10.16
CA PHE A 188 -2.37 15.49 -9.67
C PHE A 188 -1.38 15.27 -10.81
N ASP A 189 -0.22 15.93 -10.74
CA ASP A 189 0.94 15.51 -11.52
C ASP A 189 1.30 14.05 -11.16
N ARG A 190 1.71 13.25 -12.15
CA ARG A 190 1.93 11.81 -11.94
C ARG A 190 3.03 11.51 -10.93
N LYS A 191 4.10 12.30 -10.90
CA LYS A 191 5.15 12.16 -9.88
C LYS A 191 4.61 12.49 -8.50
N PHE A 192 3.79 13.53 -8.42
CA PHE A 192 3.14 13.90 -7.18
C PHE A 192 2.14 12.85 -6.72
N ALA A 193 1.34 12.28 -7.62
CA ALA A 193 0.40 11.21 -7.30
C ALA A 193 1.11 9.98 -6.71
N VAL A 194 2.23 9.55 -7.30
CA VAL A 194 3.06 8.45 -6.78
C VAL A 194 3.69 8.80 -5.43
N ARG A 195 4.31 9.98 -5.32
CA ARG A 195 4.93 10.46 -4.07
C ARG A 195 3.89 10.55 -2.95
N PHE A 196 2.75 11.16 -3.22
CA PHE A 196 1.66 11.31 -2.26
C PHE A 196 1.09 9.96 -1.82
N SER A 197 0.83 9.04 -2.75
CA SER A 197 0.35 7.68 -2.46
C SER A 197 1.26 6.94 -1.48
N PHE A 198 2.58 7.01 -1.67
CA PHE A 198 3.52 6.32 -0.77
C PHE A 198 3.68 7.01 0.58
N LEU A 199 3.68 8.33 0.64
CA LEU A 199 3.70 9.04 1.92
C LEU A 199 2.39 8.86 2.69
N LEU A 200 1.24 8.83 1.99
CA LEU A 200 -0.07 8.54 2.55
C LEU A 200 -0.17 7.11 3.10
N SER A 201 0.62 6.17 2.56
CA SER A 201 0.65 4.81 3.07
C SER A 201 1.28 4.67 4.45
N ILE A 202 2.15 5.60 4.87
CA ILE A 202 2.86 5.51 6.17
C ILE A 202 1.87 5.40 7.33
N PRO A 203 0.96 6.37 7.57
CA PRO A 203 0.01 6.25 8.66
C PRO A 203 -0.97 5.08 8.48
N ALA A 204 -1.35 4.74 7.26
CA ALA A 204 -2.24 3.62 6.98
C ALA A 204 -1.62 2.27 7.38
N VAL A 205 -0.38 2.01 6.92
CA VAL A 205 0.36 0.77 7.23
C VAL A 205 0.69 0.69 8.72
N LEU A 206 1.15 1.79 9.32
CA LEU A 206 1.42 1.82 10.76
C LEU A 206 0.15 1.53 11.57
N GLY A 207 -0.97 2.15 11.22
CA GLY A 207 -2.25 1.92 11.91
C GLY A 207 -2.73 0.47 11.79
N ALA A 208 -2.70 -0.10 10.58
CA ALA A 208 -3.06 -1.50 10.36
C ALA A 208 -2.14 -2.45 11.16
N ASN A 209 -0.83 -2.25 11.08
CA ASN A 209 0.15 -3.08 11.79
C ASN A 209 -0.01 -3.03 13.32
N ILE A 210 -0.34 -1.86 13.89
CA ILE A 210 -0.60 -1.75 15.33
C ILE A 210 -1.83 -2.60 15.73
N LEU A 211 -2.88 -2.59 14.92
CA LEU A 211 -4.09 -3.38 15.18
C LEU A 211 -3.79 -4.88 15.08
N THR A 212 -3.21 -5.33 13.97
CA THR A 212 -2.90 -6.75 13.77
C THR A 212 -1.87 -7.27 14.78
N LEU A 213 -0.87 -6.45 15.17
CA LEU A 213 0.07 -6.81 16.24
C LEU A 213 -0.64 -7.00 17.58
N LYS A 214 -1.59 -6.12 17.89
CA LYS A 214 -2.41 -6.24 19.11
C LYS A 214 -3.19 -7.57 19.09
N ASP A 215 -3.83 -7.89 17.96
CA ASP A 215 -4.59 -9.13 17.79
C ASP A 215 -3.67 -10.35 17.93
N ALA A 216 -2.50 -10.36 17.28
CA ALA A 216 -1.50 -11.43 17.38
C ALA A 216 -0.97 -11.67 18.81
N ILE A 217 -0.80 -10.59 19.60
CA ILE A 217 -0.40 -10.69 21.01
C ILE A 217 -1.54 -11.31 21.85
N GLN A 218 -2.79 -10.89 21.63
CA GLN A 218 -3.95 -11.40 22.36
C GLN A 218 -4.20 -12.89 22.09
N GLU A 219 -3.96 -13.33 20.87
CA GLU A 219 -4.15 -14.73 20.44
C GLU A 219 -2.96 -15.64 20.74
N ASN A 220 -1.86 -15.11 21.32
CA ASN A 220 -0.61 -15.83 21.52
C ASN A 220 -0.08 -16.51 20.25
N SER A 221 -0.30 -15.92 19.09
CA SER A 221 0.08 -16.47 17.78
C SER A 221 1.56 -16.26 17.42
N ILE A 222 2.35 -15.60 18.27
CA ILE A 222 3.76 -15.27 18.03
C ILE A 222 4.66 -16.45 18.32
N ILE A 223 5.27 -17.02 17.28
CA ILE A 223 6.22 -18.13 17.37
C ILE A 223 7.65 -17.56 17.44
N VAL A 224 8.18 -17.41 18.64
CA VAL A 224 9.49 -16.78 18.89
C VAL A 224 10.65 -17.50 18.18
N SER A 225 10.60 -18.84 18.06
CA SER A 225 11.63 -19.66 17.38
C SER A 225 11.76 -19.32 15.87
N ASP A 226 10.71 -18.79 15.27
CA ASP A 226 10.68 -18.48 13.83
C ASP A 226 11.14 -17.05 13.51
N ILE A 227 11.36 -16.20 14.52
CA ILE A 227 11.79 -14.81 14.33
C ILE A 227 13.01 -14.67 13.41
N PRO A 228 14.09 -15.48 13.52
CA PRO A 228 15.22 -15.36 12.60
C PRO A 228 14.83 -15.59 11.13
N VAL A 229 13.91 -16.53 10.88
CA VAL A 229 13.38 -16.82 9.55
C VAL A 229 12.51 -15.65 9.07
N TYR A 230 11.69 -15.06 9.92
CA TYR A 230 10.87 -13.91 9.61
C TYR A 230 11.71 -12.69 9.21
N LEU A 231 12.80 -12.44 9.94
CA LEU A 231 13.71 -11.31 9.65
C LEU A 231 14.35 -11.41 8.24
N VAL A 232 14.56 -12.61 7.74
CA VAL A 232 15.03 -12.79 6.34
C VAL A 232 13.97 -12.33 5.36
N GLY A 233 12.70 -12.73 5.53
CA GLY A 233 11.59 -12.26 4.69
C GLY A 233 11.41 -10.74 4.75
N VAL A 234 11.51 -10.16 5.94
CA VAL A 234 11.47 -8.70 6.14
C VAL A 234 12.58 -7.98 5.39
N ALA A 235 13.81 -8.49 5.46
CA ALA A 235 14.95 -7.92 4.75
C ALA A 235 14.75 -8.00 3.22
N VAL A 236 14.25 -9.14 2.71
CA VAL A 236 13.90 -9.31 1.31
C VAL A 236 12.81 -8.31 0.89
N ALA A 237 11.72 -8.20 1.67
CA ALA A 237 10.64 -7.26 1.39
C ALA A 237 11.13 -5.80 1.37
N ALA A 238 12.03 -5.42 2.29
CA ALA A 238 12.60 -4.08 2.35
C ALA A 238 13.48 -3.77 1.12
N VAL A 239 14.39 -4.67 0.77
CA VAL A 239 15.30 -4.46 -0.37
C VAL A 239 14.54 -4.44 -1.69
N VAL A 240 13.69 -5.44 -1.92
CA VAL A 240 12.89 -5.54 -3.15
C VAL A 240 11.91 -4.36 -3.24
N GLY A 241 11.27 -4.02 -2.13
CA GLY A 241 10.38 -2.86 -2.07
C GLY A 241 11.07 -1.55 -2.42
N TYR A 242 12.30 -1.32 -1.92
CA TYR A 242 13.06 -0.14 -2.28
C TYR A 242 13.36 -0.07 -3.79
N ILE A 243 13.73 -1.20 -4.39
CA ILE A 243 13.96 -1.29 -5.84
C ILE A 243 12.67 -0.98 -6.61
N CYS A 244 11.53 -1.53 -6.18
CA CYS A 244 10.22 -1.31 -6.80
C CYS A 244 9.76 0.14 -6.70
N ILE A 245 9.98 0.83 -5.57
CA ILE A 245 9.70 2.25 -5.44
C ILE A 245 10.50 3.05 -6.48
N ARG A 246 11.80 2.76 -6.61
CA ARG A 246 12.66 3.43 -7.60
C ARG A 246 12.20 3.17 -9.03
N LEU A 247 11.83 1.93 -9.34
CA LEU A 247 11.28 1.56 -10.64
C LEU A 247 9.98 2.32 -10.92
N LEU A 248 9.05 2.37 -9.95
CA LEU A 248 7.78 3.06 -10.16
C LEU A 248 7.94 4.57 -10.32
N LYS A 249 8.90 5.20 -9.61
CA LYS A 249 9.26 6.60 -9.84
C LYS A 249 9.68 6.85 -11.30
N MET A 250 10.51 5.98 -11.88
CA MET A 250 10.94 6.09 -13.29
C MET A 250 9.77 5.86 -14.27
N ILE A 251 8.85 4.94 -13.95
CA ILE A 251 7.66 4.67 -14.77
C ILE A 251 6.70 5.87 -14.73
N ALA A 252 6.54 6.50 -13.57
CA ALA A 252 5.71 7.69 -13.40
C ALA A 252 6.15 8.84 -14.33
N ASP A 253 7.46 8.99 -14.56
CA ASP A 253 8.00 9.98 -15.49
C ASP A 253 7.53 9.74 -16.93
N LYS A 254 7.45 8.47 -17.34
CA LYS A 254 6.94 8.07 -18.66
C LYS A 254 5.42 8.09 -18.74
N GLY A 255 4.74 8.05 -17.60
CA GLY A 255 3.31 8.16 -17.45
C GLY A 255 2.51 6.98 -18.02
N LYS A 256 3.01 5.76 -17.88
CA LYS A 256 2.34 4.54 -18.40
C LYS A 256 2.20 3.51 -17.29
N PHE A 257 1.06 3.56 -16.58
CA PHE A 257 0.71 2.53 -15.57
C PHE A 257 -0.10 1.38 -16.17
N GLY A 258 -0.63 1.52 -17.37
CA GLY A 258 -1.48 0.54 -18.04
C GLY A 258 -0.83 -0.83 -18.28
N TRP A 259 0.50 -0.93 -18.31
CA TRP A 259 1.18 -2.22 -18.37
C TRP A 259 0.84 -3.13 -17.19
N PHE A 260 0.68 -2.55 -16.00
CA PHE A 260 0.24 -3.29 -14.82
C PHE A 260 -1.22 -3.73 -14.91
N ALA A 261 -2.06 -3.06 -15.71
CA ALA A 261 -3.43 -3.46 -15.96
C ALA A 261 -3.49 -4.83 -16.65
N TYR A 262 -2.69 -5.02 -17.71
CA TYR A 262 -2.60 -6.31 -18.41
C TYR A 262 -2.12 -7.43 -17.49
N TYR A 263 -1.15 -7.14 -16.63
CA TYR A 263 -0.69 -8.09 -15.61
C TYR A 263 -1.82 -8.47 -14.64
N CYS A 264 -2.52 -7.49 -14.07
CA CYS A 264 -3.62 -7.75 -13.13
C CYS A 264 -4.75 -8.56 -13.77
N TRP A 265 -5.10 -8.26 -15.03
CA TRP A 265 -6.10 -9.04 -15.78
C TRP A 265 -5.62 -10.46 -16.03
N ALA A 266 -4.38 -10.64 -16.47
CA ALA A 266 -3.82 -11.97 -16.73
C ALA A 266 -3.82 -12.81 -15.45
N VAL A 267 -3.30 -12.29 -14.34
CA VAL A 267 -3.26 -13.01 -13.05
C VAL A 267 -4.67 -13.31 -12.55
N GLY A 268 -5.59 -12.33 -12.56
CA GLY A 268 -6.96 -12.54 -12.11
C GLY A 268 -7.68 -13.63 -12.93
N LEU A 269 -7.55 -13.62 -14.26
CA LEU A 269 -8.15 -14.63 -15.13
C LEU A 269 -7.52 -16.02 -14.97
N ILE A 270 -6.17 -16.09 -14.83
CA ILE A 270 -5.45 -17.34 -14.58
C ILE A 270 -5.91 -17.97 -13.27
N VAL A 271 -5.99 -17.17 -12.19
CA VAL A 271 -6.44 -17.65 -10.88
C VAL A 271 -7.87 -18.17 -10.94
N LEU A 272 -8.79 -17.46 -11.61
CA LEU A 272 -10.16 -17.94 -11.83
C LEU A 272 -10.18 -19.26 -12.59
N ALA A 273 -9.43 -19.37 -13.68
CA ALA A 273 -9.37 -20.59 -14.48
C ALA A 273 -8.80 -21.77 -13.68
N LEU A 274 -7.69 -21.58 -12.97
CA LEU A 274 -7.07 -22.63 -12.15
C LEU A 274 -8.01 -23.09 -11.03
N THR A 275 -8.68 -22.16 -10.33
CA THR A 275 -9.61 -22.50 -9.25
C THR A 275 -10.83 -23.28 -9.76
N LEU A 276 -11.26 -23.04 -11.02
CA LEU A 276 -12.37 -23.80 -11.63
C LEU A 276 -11.94 -25.19 -12.09
N VAL A 277 -10.68 -25.36 -12.51
CA VAL A 277 -10.16 -26.65 -13.02
C VAL A 277 -9.71 -27.57 -11.87
N LEU A 278 -9.19 -26.99 -10.77
CA LEU A 278 -8.66 -27.76 -9.63
C LEU A 278 -9.75 -28.09 -8.57
N LYS A 279 -11.00 -27.75 -8.84
CA LYS A 279 -12.16 -28.23 -8.07
C LYS A 279 -12.43 -29.69 -8.38
#